data_8aedf2de99844b566461d1a0e097d925
#
_entry.id   8aedf2de99844b566461d1a0e097d925
#
_cell.length_a   1.000
_cell.length_b   1.000
_cell.length_c   1.000
_cell.angle_alpha   90.00
_cell.angle_beta   90.00
_cell.angle_gamma   90.00
#
_symmetry.space_group_name_H-M   'P 1'
#
loop_
_entity.id
_entity.type
_entity.pdbx_description
1 polymer ?
#
loop_
_entity_poly.entity_id
_entity_poly.type
_entity_poly.pdbx_seq_one_letter_code
_entity_poly.pdbx_strand_id
1 'polypeptide(L)'
;MDIKVKDKVNQRHVGRNLQRIRVYLGMKQEALASDLGVSQQEISKIEKQDEIEDGLLTKIAEVLGISTDVIKDFDVEKAIYNINNYKD
;
A
#
# COMPACT_ATOMS: atom_id res chain seq x y z
N MET A 1 -3.02 29.17 -1.72
CA MET A 1 -3.36 28.46 -0.79
C MET A 1 -3.82 27.15 -1.10
N ASP A 2 -4.71 27.03 -1.85
CA ASP A 2 -5.22 25.75 -2.23
C ASP A 2 -4.19 24.92 -2.92
N ILE A 3 -3.21 25.52 -3.50
CA ILE A 3 -2.17 24.80 -4.18
C ILE A 3 -1.46 23.83 -3.25
N LYS A 4 -1.25 24.27 -2.03
CA LYS A 4 -0.60 23.40 -1.08
C LYS A 4 -1.42 22.18 -0.76
N VAL A 5 -2.70 22.38 -0.63
CA VAL A 5 -3.59 21.29 -0.33
C VAL A 5 -3.57 20.29 -1.47
N LYS A 6 -3.55 20.78 -2.70
CA LYS A 6 -3.48 19.91 -3.83
C LYS A 6 -2.21 19.09 -3.86
N ASP A 7 -1.11 19.74 -3.54
CA ASP A 7 0.15 19.01 -3.54
C ASP A 7 0.10 17.87 -2.56
N LYS A 8 -0.49 18.09 -1.42
CA LYS A 8 -0.60 17.03 -0.43
C LYS A 8 -1.49 15.92 -0.90
N VAL A 9 -2.58 16.29 -1.51
CA VAL A 9 -3.52 15.29 -1.98
C VAL A 9 -2.89 14.41 -3.04
N ASN A 10 -2.05 14.99 -3.88
CA ASN A 10 -1.43 14.25 -4.96
C ASN A 10 -0.20 13.49 -4.53
N GLN A 11 0.27 13.75 -3.33
CA GLN A 11 1.47 13.10 -2.87
C GLN A 11 1.20 11.64 -2.56
N ARG A 12 2.05 10.77 -3.07
CA ARG A 12 1.90 9.35 -2.82
C ARG A 12 2.59 8.96 -1.53
N HIS A 13 2.01 7.99 -0.89
CA HIS A 13 2.62 7.36 0.28
C HIS A 13 2.56 5.88 0.05
N VAL A 14 3.52 5.38 -0.71
CA VAL A 14 3.50 3.99 -1.14
C VAL A 14 3.53 3.03 0.04
N GLY A 15 4.35 3.36 1.05
CA GLY A 15 4.38 2.53 2.24
C GLY A 15 3.06 2.47 2.97
N ARG A 16 2.38 3.61 3.08
CA ARG A 16 1.07 3.63 3.72
C ARG A 16 0.05 2.87 2.91
N ASN A 17 0.15 2.99 1.59
CA ASN A 17 -0.74 2.22 0.72
C ASN A 17 -0.56 0.73 0.96
N LEU A 18 0.69 0.30 1.05
CA LEU A 18 0.98 -1.09 1.34
C LEU A 18 0.34 -1.51 2.66
N GLN A 19 0.49 -0.69 3.69
CA GLN A 19 -0.09 -1.01 4.97
C GLN A 19 -1.60 -1.18 4.88
N ARG A 20 -2.27 -0.27 4.19
CA ARG A 20 -3.71 -0.33 4.07
C ARG A 20 -4.17 -1.55 3.30
N ILE A 21 -3.46 -1.88 2.23
CA ILE A 21 -3.79 -3.07 1.46
C ILE A 21 -3.58 -4.31 2.31
N ARG A 22 -2.47 -4.36 3.03
CA ARG A 22 -2.18 -5.50 3.88
C ARG A 22 -3.27 -5.71 4.92
N VAL A 23 -3.67 -4.62 5.57
CA VAL A 23 -4.73 -4.69 6.58
C VAL A 23 -6.05 -5.12 5.94
N TYR A 24 -6.34 -4.58 4.77
CA TYR A 24 -7.55 -4.94 4.05
C TYR A 24 -7.58 -6.43 3.74
N LEU A 25 -6.44 -7.00 3.43
CA LEU A 25 -6.34 -8.43 3.15
C LEU A 25 -6.30 -9.28 4.41
N GLY A 26 -6.34 -8.66 5.57
CA GLY A 26 -6.30 -9.38 6.83
C GLY A 26 -4.94 -9.96 7.16
N MET A 27 -3.88 -9.40 6.58
CA MET A 27 -2.54 -9.94 6.75
C MET A 27 -1.78 -9.14 7.80
N LYS A 28 -1.14 -9.82 8.74
CA LYS A 28 -0.34 -9.17 9.76
C LYS A 28 1.04 -8.84 9.21
N GLN A 29 1.70 -7.84 9.82
CA GLN A 29 3.06 -7.50 9.43
C GLN A 29 3.98 -8.70 9.50
N GLU A 30 3.81 -9.52 10.52
CA GLU A 30 4.64 -10.71 10.69
C GLU A 30 4.49 -11.68 9.54
N ALA A 31 3.28 -11.82 9.04
CA ALA A 31 3.03 -12.74 7.95
C ALA A 31 3.69 -12.25 6.66
N LEU A 32 3.54 -10.97 6.39
CA LEU A 32 4.18 -10.39 5.21
C LEU A 32 5.69 -10.49 5.31
N ALA A 33 6.22 -10.22 6.51
CA ALA A 33 7.65 -10.31 6.74
C ALA A 33 8.16 -11.73 6.46
N SER A 34 7.43 -12.71 6.97
CA SER A 34 7.81 -14.09 6.77
C SER A 34 7.84 -14.47 5.30
N ASP A 35 6.81 -14.04 4.56
CA ASP A 35 6.73 -14.35 3.14
C ASP A 35 7.83 -13.68 2.33
N LEU A 36 8.29 -12.52 2.78
CA LEU A 36 9.36 -11.81 2.11
C LEU A 36 10.75 -12.20 2.61
N GLY A 37 10.82 -12.93 3.70
CA GLY A 37 12.10 -13.31 4.26
C GLY A 37 12.81 -12.18 4.98
N VAL A 38 12.06 -11.26 5.57
CA VAL A 38 12.62 -10.14 6.33
C VAL A 38 11.98 -10.10 7.69
N SER A 39 12.44 -9.18 8.56
CA SER A 39 11.89 -9.06 9.89
C SER A 39 10.63 -8.22 9.88
N GLN A 40 9.83 -8.36 10.93
CA GLN A 40 8.65 -7.53 11.10
C GLN A 40 9.04 -6.06 11.20
N GLN A 41 10.14 -5.78 11.86
CA GLN A 41 10.62 -4.42 12.00
C GLN A 41 10.92 -3.80 10.65
N GLU A 42 11.43 -4.61 9.74
CA GLU A 42 11.71 -4.12 8.39
C GLU A 42 10.40 -3.76 7.69
N ILE A 43 9.37 -4.58 7.84
CA ILE A 43 8.07 -4.27 7.24
C ILE A 43 7.52 -2.97 7.83
N SER A 44 7.63 -2.83 9.16
CA SER A 44 7.15 -1.61 9.80
C SER A 44 7.86 -0.38 9.25
N LYS A 45 9.15 -0.50 8.98
CA LYS A 45 9.94 0.59 8.44
C LYS A 45 9.51 0.91 7.00
N ILE A 46 9.32 -0.14 6.20
CA ILE A 46 8.91 0.03 4.81
C ILE A 46 7.56 0.75 4.75
N GLU A 47 6.66 0.40 5.63
CA GLU A 47 5.31 0.97 5.61
C GLU A 47 5.29 2.45 6.00
N LYS A 48 6.37 2.96 6.55
CA LYS A 48 6.47 4.37 6.89
C LYS A 48 7.13 5.21 5.81
N GLN A 49 7.59 4.57 4.74
CA GLN A 49 8.27 5.29 3.67
C GLN A 49 7.29 5.82 2.65
N ASP A 50 7.62 6.98 2.10
CA ASP A 50 6.80 7.55 1.03
C ASP A 50 6.98 6.76 -0.26
N GLU A 51 8.18 6.25 -0.49
CA GLU A 51 8.49 5.47 -1.68
C GLU A 51 9.07 4.14 -1.27
N ILE A 52 8.86 3.14 -2.10
CA ILE A 52 9.46 1.82 -1.91
C ILE A 52 10.24 1.52 -3.18
N GLU A 53 11.46 1.06 -3.01
CA GLU A 53 12.34 0.76 -4.12
C GLU A 53 11.67 -0.28 -5.04
N ASP A 54 11.84 -0.12 -6.35
CA ASP A 54 11.11 -0.91 -7.33
C ASP A 54 11.28 -2.41 -7.18
N GLY A 55 12.51 -2.85 -6.96
CA GLY A 55 12.75 -4.29 -6.81
C GLY A 55 12.03 -4.88 -5.63
N LEU A 56 12.05 -4.15 -4.52
CA LEU A 56 11.36 -4.60 -3.32
C LEU A 56 9.86 -4.55 -3.52
N LEU A 57 9.37 -3.50 -4.15
CA LEU A 57 7.95 -3.35 -4.39
C LEU A 57 7.42 -4.49 -5.26
N THR A 58 8.21 -4.90 -6.25
CA THR A 58 7.83 -6.02 -7.10
C THR A 58 7.67 -7.30 -6.29
N LYS A 59 8.60 -7.55 -5.38
CA LYS A 59 8.51 -8.74 -4.54
C LYS A 59 7.30 -8.69 -3.63
N ILE A 60 7.04 -7.52 -3.06
CA ILE A 60 5.88 -7.35 -2.20
C ILE A 60 4.61 -7.61 -2.99
N ALA A 61 4.52 -7.04 -4.17
CA ALA A 61 3.34 -7.20 -5.02
C ALA A 61 3.12 -8.67 -5.36
N GLU A 62 4.20 -9.40 -5.63
CA GLU A 62 4.09 -10.83 -5.92
C GLU A 62 3.53 -11.60 -4.74
N VAL A 63 4.01 -11.30 -3.55
CA VAL A 63 3.52 -11.95 -2.34
C VAL A 63 2.04 -11.67 -2.14
N LEU A 64 1.63 -10.45 -2.40
CA LEU A 64 0.24 -10.06 -2.21
C LEU A 64 -0.67 -10.47 -3.36
N GLY A 65 -0.09 -10.87 -4.48
CA GLY A 65 -0.88 -11.29 -5.64
C GLY A 65 -1.51 -10.12 -6.39
N ILE A 66 -0.86 -8.97 -6.36
CA ILE A 66 -1.39 -7.77 -7.04
C ILE A 66 -0.26 -7.13 -7.83
N SER A 67 -0.60 -6.14 -8.65
CA SER A 67 0.42 -5.44 -9.41
C SER A 67 1.02 -4.31 -8.58
N THR A 68 2.22 -3.89 -8.97
CA THR A 68 2.86 -2.77 -8.27
C THR A 68 2.05 -1.50 -8.42
N ASP A 69 1.36 -1.33 -9.55
CA ASP A 69 0.54 -0.14 -9.76
C ASP A 69 -0.59 -0.05 -8.75
N VAL A 70 -1.15 -1.18 -8.38
CA VAL A 70 -2.21 -1.19 -7.37
C VAL A 70 -1.70 -0.61 -6.07
N ILE A 71 -0.48 -0.97 -5.68
CA ILE A 71 0.08 -0.45 -4.44
C ILE A 71 0.40 1.04 -4.58
N LYS A 72 1.02 1.42 -5.69
CA LYS A 72 1.42 2.81 -5.87
C LYS A 72 0.24 3.76 -5.90
N ASP A 73 -0.84 3.33 -6.52
CA ASP A 73 -1.97 4.21 -6.76
C ASP A 73 -3.19 3.91 -5.89
N PHE A 74 -3.01 3.13 -4.86
CA PHE A 74 -4.12 2.76 -4.01
C PHE A 74 -4.80 3.99 -3.42
N ASP A 75 -6.12 4.01 -3.52
CA ASP A 75 -6.92 5.13 -3.06
C ASP A 75 -8.09 4.57 -2.27
N VAL A 76 -8.10 4.87 -0.98
CA VAL A 76 -9.14 4.35 -0.09
C VAL A 76 -10.52 4.81 -0.52
N GLU A 77 -10.64 6.05 -0.93
CA GLU A 77 -11.95 6.57 -1.33
C GLU A 77 -12.47 5.87 -2.57
N LYS A 78 -11.59 5.60 -3.52
CA LYS A 78 -11.98 4.87 -4.71
C LYS A 78 -12.40 3.46 -4.37
N ALA A 79 -11.68 2.83 -3.47
CA ALA A 79 -12.01 1.47 -3.08
C ALA A 79 -13.40 1.41 -2.45
N ILE A 80 -13.70 2.36 -1.59
CA ILE A 80 -15.01 2.43 -0.94
C ILE A 80 -16.10 2.71 -1.95
N TYR A 81 -15.82 3.62 -2.87
CA TYR A 81 -16.79 3.96 -3.91
C TYR A 81 -17.11 2.73 -4.75
N ASN A 82 -16.09 1.98 -5.14
CA ASN A 82 -16.30 0.78 -5.95
C ASN A 82 -17.11 -0.26 -5.22
N ILE A 83 -16.88 -0.42 -3.94
CA ILE A 83 -17.62 -1.37 -3.14
C ILE A 83 -19.10 -0.98 -3.12
N ASN A 84 -19.39 0.29 -2.89
CA ASN A 84 -20.74 0.75 -2.84
C ASN A 84 -21.46 0.56 -4.16
N ASN A 85 -20.80 0.85 -5.25
CA ASN A 85 -21.37 0.67 -6.57
C ASN A 85 -21.59 -0.77 -6.92
N TYR A 86 -20.70 -1.60 -6.46
CA TYR A 86 -20.78 -3.02 -6.78
C TYR A 86 -22.01 -3.68 -6.17
N LYS A 87 -22.46 -3.14 -5.08
CA LYS A 87 -23.59 -3.74 -4.38
C LYS A 87 -24.90 -3.62 -5.15
N ASP A 88 -24.99 -2.70 -6.03
CA ASP A 88 -26.18 -2.61 -6.83
C ASP A 88 -26.37 -3.80 -7.69
#